data_f16faf295ec6795632dc572f133f433a
#
_entry.id   f16faf295ec6795632dc572f133f433a
#
_cell.length_a   1.000
_cell.length_b   1.000
_cell.length_c   1.000
_cell.angle_alpha   90.00
_cell.angle_beta   90.00
_cell.angle_gamma   90.00
#
_symmetry.space_group_name_H-M   'P 1'
#
loop_
_entity.id
_entity.type
_entity.pdbx_description
1 polymer ?
#
loop_
_entity_poly.entity_id
_entity_poly.type
_entity_poly.pdbx_seq_one_letter_code
_entity_poly.pdbx_strand_id
1 'polypeptide(L)'
;MNKISVALSFLLLAVCTSFAQINEKRYTISDCITSFSDERVIKNKTGWAFWFIPADGIADTLSVKMSCVDKGIKTHEPHSHFEDELFYMVEGTSVVHLNGEEHVLNQGDAFYAPGSSSHNIRRVDDKPIRYLMFKREIRGKLSKPFLPGKKNYSMKDCLIPFDHSLHTPKGGRLNMWYLTKEMSAGGLNAQLHVFSDSHLYKQDDYTGQEVFFILEGKAEVTVNDEKRIVEALSSCYCPPGSKHSSQKAGGDRLKFIVVRTK
;
A
#
# COMPACT_ATOMS: atom_id res chain seq x y z
N MET A 1 69.76 -28.79 3.17
CA MET A 1 68.45 -29.25 3.69
C MET A 1 67.56 -28.06 3.86
N ASN A 2 66.65 -27.96 2.94
CA ASN A 2 65.32 -27.37 2.92
C ASN A 2 65.04 -26.02 3.60
N LYS A 3 65.15 -24.98 2.78
CA LYS A 3 64.43 -23.71 2.93
C LYS A 3 63.33 -23.62 1.86
N ILE A 4 62.19 -24.27 2.06
CA ILE A 4 60.95 -24.09 1.27
C ILE A 4 59.82 -24.45 2.20
N SER A 5 59.24 -23.48 2.86
CA SER A 5 57.90 -23.56 3.46
C SER A 5 57.53 -22.28 4.24
N VAL A 6 57.56 -21.09 3.67
CA VAL A 6 56.95 -19.90 4.29
C VAL A 6 56.24 -18.97 3.26
N ALA A 7 56.08 -19.40 2.02
CA ALA A 7 55.50 -18.51 1.00
C ALA A 7 54.05 -18.83 0.60
N LEU A 8 53.31 -19.69 1.35
CA LEU A 8 51.96 -20.10 0.95
C LEU A 8 50.83 -19.65 1.89
N SER A 9 51.14 -18.87 2.93
CA SER A 9 50.12 -18.46 3.92
C SER A 9 49.64 -17.00 3.79
N PHE A 10 50.14 -16.23 2.82
CA PHE A 10 49.74 -14.84 2.64
C PHE A 10 48.84 -14.57 1.42
N LEU A 11 48.46 -15.59 0.65
CA LEU A 11 47.63 -15.40 -0.54
C LEU A 11 46.16 -15.77 -0.35
N LEU A 12 45.75 -16.20 0.85
CA LEU A 12 44.34 -16.58 1.13
C LEU A 12 43.55 -15.55 1.95
N LEU A 13 44.14 -14.43 2.34
CA LEU A 13 43.41 -13.37 3.09
C LEU A 13 43.01 -12.17 2.26
N ALA A 14 43.27 -12.12 0.96
CA ALA A 14 42.93 -10.98 0.10
C ALA A 14 41.71 -11.22 -0.81
N VAL A 15 41.02 -12.36 -0.70
CA VAL A 15 39.91 -12.71 -1.60
C VAL A 15 38.54 -12.59 -0.92
N CYS A 16 38.45 -12.25 0.36
CA CYS A 16 37.18 -12.21 1.10
C CYS A 16 36.61 -10.81 1.38
N THR A 17 37.06 -9.75 0.72
CA THR A 17 36.51 -8.40 0.93
C THR A 17 35.93 -7.75 -0.30
N SER A 18 35.68 -8.49 -1.36
CA SER A 18 34.86 -8.02 -2.48
C SER A 18 33.47 -8.67 -2.45
N PHE A 19 32.82 -8.76 -1.29
CA PHE A 19 31.40 -8.97 -1.23
C PHE A 19 30.72 -7.64 -1.56
N ALA A 20 30.23 -7.61 -2.81
CA ALA A 20 29.06 -6.86 -3.23
C ALA A 20 28.77 -5.60 -2.38
N GLN A 21 29.30 -4.46 -2.75
CA GLN A 21 28.51 -3.25 -2.68
C GLN A 21 27.30 -3.48 -3.61
N ILE A 22 26.27 -4.12 -3.07
CA ILE A 22 24.92 -3.96 -3.59
C ILE A 22 24.74 -2.45 -3.54
N ASN A 23 24.63 -1.81 -4.69
CA ASN A 23 24.26 -0.41 -4.82
C ASN A 23 22.81 -0.34 -4.28
N GLU A 24 22.66 -0.28 -2.96
CA GLU A 24 21.37 0.00 -2.34
C GLU A 24 20.98 1.37 -2.84
N LYS A 25 20.00 1.40 -3.72
CA LYS A 25 19.44 2.64 -4.23
C LYS A 25 18.97 3.45 -3.03
N ARG A 26 19.74 4.45 -2.65
CA ARG A 26 19.47 5.27 -1.48
C ARG A 26 18.37 6.26 -1.85
N TYR A 27 17.17 5.98 -1.40
CA TYR A 27 16.02 6.88 -1.57
C TYR A 27 16.11 8.05 -0.59
N THR A 28 15.90 9.26 -1.07
CA THR A 28 15.64 10.43 -0.22
C THR A 28 14.16 10.45 0.16
N ILE A 29 13.79 11.15 1.22
CA ILE A 29 12.38 11.29 1.59
C ILE A 29 11.57 11.97 0.47
N SER A 30 12.20 12.81 -0.35
CA SER A 30 11.53 13.44 -1.50
C SER A 30 11.15 12.44 -2.59
N ASP A 31 11.95 11.39 -2.79
CA ASP A 31 11.62 10.31 -3.72
C ASP A 31 10.43 9.46 -3.22
N CYS A 32 10.25 9.41 -1.90
CA CYS A 32 9.27 8.55 -1.24
C CYS A 32 7.89 9.18 -1.12
N ILE A 33 7.76 10.51 -1.22
CA ILE A 33 6.50 11.22 -0.97
C ILE A 33 5.84 11.66 -2.28
N THR A 34 4.56 11.33 -2.40
CA THR A 34 3.70 11.83 -3.48
C THR A 34 2.42 12.38 -2.86
N SER A 35 2.15 13.67 -3.06
CA SER A 35 0.91 14.33 -2.67
C SER A 35 -0.02 14.49 -3.86
N PHE A 36 -1.33 14.41 -3.62
CA PHE A 36 -2.35 14.63 -4.64
C PHE A 36 -2.23 16.03 -5.26
N SER A 37 -2.45 16.12 -6.56
CA SER A 37 -2.52 17.37 -7.30
C SER A 37 -3.51 17.24 -8.44
N ASP A 38 -4.46 18.17 -8.52
CA ASP A 38 -5.45 18.23 -9.59
C ASP A 38 -4.82 18.41 -10.98
N GLU A 39 -3.66 19.04 -11.03
CA GLU A 39 -2.92 19.26 -12.30
C GLU A 39 -2.32 17.96 -12.86
N ARG A 40 -2.12 16.96 -12.02
CA ARG A 40 -1.50 15.68 -12.37
C ARG A 40 -2.50 14.54 -12.57
N VAL A 41 -3.80 14.82 -12.47
CA VAL A 41 -4.82 13.79 -12.73
C VAL A 41 -4.83 13.39 -14.21
N ILE A 42 -5.01 12.12 -14.46
CA ILE A 42 -5.19 11.55 -15.79
C ILE A 42 -6.69 11.43 -16.03
N LYS A 43 -7.24 12.31 -16.88
CA LYS A 43 -8.67 12.26 -17.23
C LYS A 43 -8.96 11.05 -18.11
N ASN A 44 -10.11 10.42 -17.89
CA ASN A 44 -10.62 9.31 -18.67
C ASN A 44 -12.10 9.53 -19.00
N LYS A 45 -12.73 8.55 -19.67
CA LYS A 45 -14.13 8.66 -20.12
C LYS A 45 -15.13 8.83 -18.98
N THR A 46 -14.84 8.28 -17.80
CA THR A 46 -15.78 8.20 -16.67
C THR A 46 -15.35 9.00 -15.45
N GLY A 47 -14.24 9.76 -15.56
CA GLY A 47 -13.72 10.58 -14.48
C GLY A 47 -12.23 10.82 -14.61
N TRP A 48 -11.47 10.45 -13.58
CA TRP A 48 -10.02 10.62 -13.56
C TRP A 48 -9.33 9.59 -12.65
N ALA A 49 -8.01 9.47 -12.83
CA ALA A 49 -7.13 8.71 -11.96
C ALA A 49 -5.90 9.53 -11.59
N PHE A 50 -5.36 9.28 -10.40
CA PHE A 50 -4.09 9.83 -9.92
C PHE A 50 -3.22 8.72 -9.36
N TRP A 51 -1.99 8.61 -9.85
CA TRP A 51 -1.03 7.64 -9.36
C TRP A 51 -0.15 8.25 -8.27
N PHE A 52 -0.22 7.68 -7.07
CA PHE A 52 0.71 7.97 -5.99
C PHE A 52 2.00 7.16 -6.15
N ILE A 53 1.85 5.90 -6.53
CA ILE A 53 2.94 4.99 -6.87
C ILE A 53 2.51 4.25 -8.14
N PRO A 54 3.05 4.63 -9.32
CA PRO A 54 2.73 3.93 -10.56
C PRO A 54 3.32 2.51 -10.59
N ALA A 55 2.75 1.64 -11.42
CA ALA A 55 3.16 0.25 -11.55
C ALA A 55 4.63 0.06 -11.97
N ASP A 56 5.19 1.01 -12.71
CA ASP A 56 6.61 1.07 -13.12
C ASP A 56 7.43 2.06 -12.25
N GLY A 57 6.90 2.44 -11.09
CA GLY A 57 7.46 3.46 -10.22
C GLY A 57 8.54 2.96 -9.27
N ILE A 58 8.65 3.68 -8.14
CA ILE A 58 9.67 3.46 -7.11
C ILE A 58 9.54 2.12 -6.40
N ALA A 59 8.31 1.61 -6.22
CA ALA A 59 8.04 0.36 -5.53
C ALA A 59 8.04 -0.82 -6.52
N ASP A 60 8.64 -1.95 -6.12
CA ASP A 60 8.79 -3.12 -6.99
C ASP A 60 7.53 -3.98 -7.06
N THR A 61 6.80 -4.08 -5.95
CA THR A 61 5.66 -5.00 -5.82
C THR A 61 4.37 -4.32 -5.38
N LEU A 62 4.33 -2.98 -5.36
CA LEU A 62 3.17 -2.24 -4.89
C LEU A 62 2.92 -1.03 -5.79
N SER A 63 1.69 -0.87 -6.26
CA SER A 63 1.23 0.38 -6.84
C SER A 63 0.05 0.95 -6.06
N VAL A 64 -0.09 2.28 -6.10
CA VAL A 64 -1.15 3.01 -5.39
C VAL A 64 -1.77 4.04 -6.32
N LYS A 65 -3.09 3.91 -6.50
CA LYS A 65 -3.87 4.78 -7.38
C LYS A 65 -5.13 5.25 -6.66
N MET A 66 -5.49 6.50 -6.83
CA MET A 66 -6.83 6.99 -6.55
C MET A 66 -7.60 7.13 -7.85
N SER A 67 -8.82 6.63 -7.89
CA SER A 67 -9.73 6.79 -9.02
C SER A 67 -10.97 7.54 -8.59
N CYS A 68 -11.50 8.36 -9.50
CA CYS A 68 -12.80 9.01 -9.37
C CYS A 68 -13.67 8.57 -10.54
N VAL A 69 -14.91 8.22 -10.23
CA VAL A 69 -15.98 8.01 -11.24
C VAL A 69 -17.00 9.11 -11.02
N ASP A 70 -16.98 10.14 -11.86
CA ASP A 70 -17.88 11.30 -11.81
C ASP A 70 -18.87 11.32 -12.97
N LYS A 71 -18.63 10.52 -14.00
CA LYS A 71 -19.46 10.36 -15.19
C LYS A 71 -19.68 8.89 -15.49
N GLY A 72 -20.85 8.54 -16.03
CA GLY A 72 -21.17 7.14 -16.28
C GLY A 72 -21.28 6.34 -14.97
N ILE A 73 -21.29 5.03 -15.06
CA ILE A 73 -21.55 4.14 -13.92
C ILE A 73 -20.26 3.49 -13.39
N LYS A 74 -19.36 3.06 -14.28
CA LYS A 74 -18.17 2.30 -13.96
C LYS A 74 -17.00 2.63 -14.89
N THR A 75 -15.79 2.37 -14.46
CA THR A 75 -14.58 2.60 -15.28
C THR A 75 -14.40 1.51 -16.36
N HIS A 76 -14.79 0.28 -16.06
CA HIS A 76 -14.67 -0.89 -16.93
C HIS A 76 -15.68 -1.97 -16.52
N GLU A 77 -15.89 -2.96 -17.39
CA GLU A 77 -16.63 -4.17 -17.09
C GLU A 77 -15.89 -5.03 -16.05
N PRO A 78 -16.58 -5.98 -15.37
CA PRO A 78 -15.92 -6.97 -14.54
C PRO A 78 -14.80 -7.67 -15.31
N HIS A 79 -13.63 -7.76 -14.71
CA HIS A 79 -12.45 -8.38 -15.31
C HIS A 79 -11.65 -9.13 -14.27
N SER A 80 -10.67 -9.91 -14.69
CA SER A 80 -9.76 -10.63 -13.79
C SER A 80 -8.32 -10.47 -14.24
N HIS A 81 -7.41 -10.47 -13.26
CA HIS A 81 -5.96 -10.50 -13.45
C HIS A 81 -5.30 -11.22 -12.27
N PHE A 82 -4.00 -11.47 -12.35
CA PHE A 82 -3.31 -12.28 -11.33
C PHE A 82 -2.97 -11.51 -10.05
N GLU A 83 -2.93 -10.20 -10.12
CA GLU A 83 -2.60 -9.32 -9.01
C GLU A 83 -3.76 -9.24 -8.01
N ASP A 84 -3.39 -9.13 -6.73
CA ASP A 84 -4.32 -8.81 -5.66
C ASP A 84 -4.54 -7.30 -5.60
N GLU A 85 -5.78 -6.87 -5.33
CA GLU A 85 -6.12 -5.47 -5.12
C GLU A 85 -6.89 -5.28 -3.81
N LEU A 86 -6.58 -4.20 -3.11
CA LEU A 86 -7.37 -3.70 -1.99
C LEU A 86 -7.94 -2.34 -2.38
N PHE A 87 -9.25 -2.23 -2.37
CA PHE A 87 -9.97 -0.98 -2.56
C PHE A 87 -10.35 -0.39 -1.21
N TYR A 88 -10.23 0.92 -1.08
CA TYR A 88 -10.69 1.68 0.08
C TYR A 88 -11.56 2.85 -0.39
N MET A 89 -12.78 2.95 0.13
CA MET A 89 -13.70 4.02 -0.22
C MET A 89 -13.33 5.32 0.47
N VAL A 90 -12.84 6.28 -0.31
CA VAL A 90 -12.48 7.62 0.17
C VAL A 90 -13.72 8.51 0.27
N GLU A 91 -14.63 8.39 -0.69
CA GLU A 91 -15.84 9.22 -0.77
C GLU A 91 -16.94 8.54 -1.57
N GLY A 92 -18.19 8.76 -1.13
CA GLY A 92 -19.39 8.28 -1.80
C GLY A 92 -19.75 6.84 -1.44
N THR A 93 -20.74 6.31 -2.20
CA THR A 93 -21.23 4.94 -2.07
C THR A 93 -21.08 4.21 -3.40
N SER A 94 -20.54 3.02 -3.36
CA SER A 94 -20.29 2.19 -4.54
C SER A 94 -20.93 0.82 -4.40
N VAL A 95 -21.04 0.11 -5.53
CA VAL A 95 -21.25 -1.33 -5.55
C VAL A 95 -19.99 -1.98 -6.07
N VAL A 96 -19.48 -2.94 -5.34
CA VAL A 96 -18.39 -3.84 -5.79
C VAL A 96 -18.97 -5.15 -6.28
N HIS A 97 -18.32 -5.71 -7.29
CA HIS A 97 -18.61 -7.03 -7.85
C HIS A 97 -17.46 -7.97 -7.57
N LEU A 98 -17.77 -9.19 -7.16
CA LEU A 98 -16.80 -10.29 -7.01
C LEU A 98 -17.43 -11.61 -7.46
N ASN A 99 -16.92 -12.21 -8.54
CA ASN A 99 -17.31 -13.53 -9.02
C ASN A 99 -18.83 -13.74 -9.16
N GLY A 100 -19.57 -12.72 -9.57
CA GLY A 100 -21.03 -12.77 -9.77
C GLY A 100 -21.85 -12.25 -8.56
N GLU A 101 -21.21 -12.03 -7.41
CA GLU A 101 -21.86 -11.40 -6.24
C GLU A 101 -21.65 -9.89 -6.26
N GLU A 102 -22.61 -9.14 -5.73
CA GLU A 102 -22.51 -7.68 -5.58
C GLU A 102 -22.75 -7.26 -4.12
N HIS A 103 -22.06 -6.19 -3.70
CA HIS A 103 -22.25 -5.60 -2.38
C HIS A 103 -22.02 -4.08 -2.39
N VAL A 104 -22.74 -3.38 -1.51
CA VAL A 104 -22.61 -1.94 -1.33
C VAL A 104 -21.43 -1.63 -0.40
N LEU A 105 -20.56 -0.73 -0.81
CA LEU A 105 -19.50 -0.13 0.03
C LEU A 105 -19.81 1.34 0.28
N ASN A 106 -19.61 1.76 1.51
CA ASN A 106 -19.71 3.15 1.93
C ASN A 106 -18.33 3.74 2.22
N GLN A 107 -18.26 5.04 2.38
CA GLN A 107 -17.02 5.72 2.77
C GLN A 107 -16.40 5.08 4.03
N GLY A 108 -15.14 4.75 3.94
CA GLY A 108 -14.38 4.08 5.01
C GLY A 108 -14.33 2.56 4.88
N ASP A 109 -15.25 1.95 4.15
CA ASP A 109 -15.19 0.51 3.90
C ASP A 109 -14.03 0.15 2.97
N ALA A 110 -13.56 -1.09 3.08
CA ALA A 110 -12.59 -1.66 2.16
C ALA A 110 -13.12 -2.96 1.52
N PHE A 111 -12.58 -3.27 0.36
CA PHE A 111 -12.89 -4.46 -0.41
C PHE A 111 -11.60 -5.06 -0.95
N TYR A 112 -11.39 -6.34 -0.67
CA TYR A 112 -10.26 -7.10 -1.19
C TYR A 112 -10.70 -7.89 -2.43
N ALA A 113 -10.03 -7.66 -3.55
CA ALA A 113 -10.17 -8.47 -4.76
C ALA A 113 -8.97 -9.42 -4.88
N PRO A 114 -9.12 -10.71 -4.56
CA PRO A 114 -8.05 -11.68 -4.73
C PRO A 114 -7.66 -11.84 -6.19
N GLY A 115 -6.38 -12.10 -6.43
CA GLY A 115 -5.90 -12.39 -7.78
C GLY A 115 -6.70 -13.50 -8.46
N SER A 116 -6.96 -13.35 -9.74
CA SER A 116 -7.78 -14.24 -10.59
C SER A 116 -9.29 -14.22 -10.29
N SER A 117 -9.78 -13.39 -9.37
CA SER A 117 -11.21 -13.17 -9.19
C SER A 117 -11.76 -12.17 -10.23
N SER A 118 -12.98 -12.37 -10.69
CA SER A 118 -13.69 -11.38 -11.51
C SER A 118 -14.21 -10.26 -10.61
N HIS A 119 -13.79 -9.02 -10.85
CA HIS A 119 -14.16 -7.90 -9.99
C HIS A 119 -14.32 -6.59 -10.76
N ASN A 120 -15.09 -5.68 -10.20
CA ASN A 120 -15.12 -4.26 -10.54
C ASN A 120 -15.73 -3.43 -9.42
N ILE A 121 -15.75 -2.10 -9.62
CA ILE A 121 -16.41 -1.13 -8.76
C ILE A 121 -17.22 -0.15 -9.62
N ARG A 122 -18.43 0.19 -9.18
CA ARG A 122 -19.33 1.13 -9.88
C ARG A 122 -20.06 2.07 -8.92
N ARG A 123 -20.51 3.21 -9.42
CA ARG A 123 -21.38 4.13 -8.69
C ARG A 123 -22.76 3.50 -8.46
N VAL A 124 -23.42 3.92 -7.40
CA VAL A 124 -24.83 3.57 -7.10
C VAL A 124 -25.78 4.58 -7.72
N ASP A 125 -25.42 5.86 -7.66
CA ASP A 125 -26.23 7.00 -8.07
C ASP A 125 -25.40 8.00 -8.90
N ASP A 126 -25.91 9.20 -9.14
CA ASP A 126 -25.23 10.24 -9.91
C ASP A 126 -24.13 10.98 -9.15
N LYS A 127 -23.94 10.68 -7.86
CA LYS A 127 -22.85 11.28 -7.06
C LYS A 127 -21.52 10.66 -7.42
N PRO A 128 -20.45 11.47 -7.48
CA PRO A 128 -19.10 10.93 -7.67
C PRO A 128 -18.70 9.96 -6.57
N ILE A 129 -17.89 8.97 -6.93
CA ILE A 129 -17.19 8.14 -5.96
C ILE A 129 -15.69 8.35 -6.12
N ARG A 130 -14.95 8.32 -5.00
CA ARG A 130 -13.48 8.26 -4.98
C ARG A 130 -13.03 7.07 -4.16
N TYR A 131 -12.10 6.31 -4.70
CA TYR A 131 -11.52 5.16 -4.02
C TYR A 131 -10.02 5.06 -4.27
N LEU A 132 -9.31 4.58 -3.26
CA LEU A 132 -7.92 4.14 -3.39
C LEU A 132 -7.90 2.68 -3.83
N MET A 133 -6.93 2.35 -4.65
CA MET A 133 -6.58 0.99 -5.03
C MET A 133 -5.11 0.77 -4.67
N PHE A 134 -4.86 -0.19 -3.81
CA PHE A 134 -3.53 -0.72 -3.51
C PHE A 134 -3.43 -2.06 -4.23
N LYS A 135 -2.50 -2.16 -5.17
CA LYS A 135 -2.33 -3.33 -5.99
C LYS A 135 -0.97 -3.95 -5.75
N ARG A 136 -0.96 -5.26 -5.51
CA ARG A 136 0.29 -6.02 -5.49
C ARG A 136 0.72 -6.31 -6.92
N GLU A 137 1.76 -5.64 -7.37
CA GLU A 137 2.31 -5.83 -8.70
C GLU A 137 3.10 -7.14 -8.81
N ILE A 138 2.90 -7.86 -9.90
CA ILE A 138 3.66 -9.05 -10.25
C ILE A 138 4.63 -8.66 -11.35
N ARG A 139 5.91 -8.46 -10.99
CA ARG A 139 6.96 -8.07 -11.93
C ARG A 139 7.96 -9.18 -12.16
N GLY A 140 8.49 -9.24 -13.38
CA GLY A 140 9.60 -10.11 -13.74
C GLY A 140 9.26 -11.59 -13.73
N LYS A 141 10.25 -12.42 -13.33
CA LYS A 141 10.19 -13.88 -13.32
C LYS A 141 9.37 -14.48 -12.18
N LEU A 142 8.54 -13.73 -11.49
CA LEU A 142 7.48 -14.31 -10.66
C LEU A 142 6.48 -15.00 -11.60
N SER A 143 6.96 -16.07 -12.21
CA SER A 143 6.29 -16.82 -13.27
C SER A 143 5.09 -17.63 -12.76
N LYS A 144 4.74 -17.51 -11.48
CA LYS A 144 3.55 -18.13 -10.92
C LYS A 144 2.76 -17.08 -10.18
N PRO A 145 1.49 -16.87 -10.56
CA PRO A 145 0.57 -16.09 -9.75
C PRO A 145 0.60 -16.70 -8.34
N PHE A 146 0.72 -15.84 -7.34
CA PHE A 146 0.48 -16.25 -5.98
C PHE A 146 -1.02 -16.56 -5.89
N LEU A 147 -1.37 -17.80 -6.08
CA LEU A 147 -2.74 -18.24 -5.87
C LEU A 147 -2.92 -18.41 -4.36
N PRO A 148 -3.79 -17.62 -3.74
CA PRO A 148 -4.15 -17.84 -2.35
C PRO A 148 -4.57 -19.29 -2.20
N GLY A 149 -4.16 -19.95 -1.12
CA GLY A 149 -4.50 -21.36 -0.86
C GLY A 149 -6.01 -21.64 -0.75
N LYS A 150 -6.83 -20.58 -0.62
CA LYS A 150 -8.29 -20.63 -0.64
C LYS A 150 -8.76 -20.39 -2.08
N LYS A 151 -9.26 -21.44 -2.72
CA LYS A 151 -9.64 -21.40 -4.14
C LYS A 151 -10.89 -20.58 -4.46
N ASN A 152 -11.78 -20.35 -3.50
CA ASN A 152 -13.05 -19.67 -3.70
C ASN A 152 -13.29 -18.67 -2.58
N TYR A 153 -12.96 -17.39 -2.83
CA TYR A 153 -13.37 -16.31 -1.97
C TYR A 153 -14.82 -15.96 -2.24
N SER A 154 -15.65 -15.92 -1.20
CA SER A 154 -16.98 -15.33 -1.26
C SER A 154 -16.88 -13.81 -1.04
N MET A 155 -17.91 -13.08 -1.43
CA MET A 155 -18.01 -11.64 -1.17
C MET A 155 -17.79 -11.34 0.33
N LYS A 156 -18.41 -12.12 1.23
CA LYS A 156 -18.28 -11.97 2.68
C LYS A 156 -16.83 -12.09 3.19
N ASP A 157 -15.99 -12.91 2.55
CA ASP A 157 -14.58 -13.04 2.93
C ASP A 157 -13.74 -11.81 2.54
N CYS A 158 -14.24 -11.00 1.62
CA CYS A 158 -13.52 -9.90 0.98
C CYS A 158 -14.00 -8.50 1.39
N LEU A 159 -15.16 -8.43 2.06
CA LEU A 159 -15.70 -7.18 2.57
C LEU A 159 -15.14 -6.85 3.94
N ILE A 160 -14.72 -5.61 4.11
CA ILE A 160 -14.17 -5.11 5.36
C ILE A 160 -14.88 -3.79 5.69
N PRO A 161 -16.07 -3.88 6.33
CA PRO A 161 -16.83 -2.68 6.69
C PRO A 161 -16.09 -1.89 7.76
N PHE A 162 -16.16 -0.57 7.66
CA PHE A 162 -15.63 0.31 8.68
C PHE A 162 -16.65 0.46 9.82
N ASP A 163 -16.23 0.13 11.03
CA ASP A 163 -17.05 0.38 12.21
C ASP A 163 -17.00 1.87 12.60
N HIS A 164 -18.03 2.60 12.20
CA HIS A 164 -18.17 4.02 12.50
C HIS A 164 -18.26 4.35 13.99
N SER A 165 -18.55 3.38 14.86
CA SER A 165 -18.53 3.59 16.31
C SER A 165 -17.11 3.80 16.86
N LEU A 166 -16.09 3.44 16.08
CA LEU A 166 -14.68 3.55 16.44
C LEU A 166 -14.04 4.90 16.07
N HIS A 167 -14.83 5.91 15.67
CA HIS A 167 -14.31 7.22 15.26
C HIS A 167 -13.53 7.98 16.33
N THR A 168 -13.78 7.70 17.61
CA THR A 168 -13.05 8.33 18.71
C THR A 168 -12.25 7.24 19.44
N PRO A 169 -10.94 7.14 19.20
CA PRO A 169 -10.14 6.12 19.85
C PRO A 169 -10.09 6.33 21.35
N LYS A 170 -10.50 5.32 22.11
CA LYS A 170 -10.25 5.28 23.56
C LYS A 170 -8.74 5.20 23.80
N GLY A 171 -8.19 6.12 24.59
CA GLY A 171 -6.75 6.16 24.89
C GLY A 171 -5.87 6.71 23.75
N GLY A 172 -6.44 7.54 22.86
CA GLY A 172 -5.66 8.29 21.86
C GLY A 172 -5.28 7.52 20.61
N ARG A 173 -5.56 6.20 20.53
CA ARG A 173 -5.15 5.34 19.42
C ARG A 173 -6.20 4.30 19.06
N LEU A 174 -6.45 4.14 17.75
CA LEU A 174 -7.17 3.02 17.15
C LEU A 174 -6.31 2.37 16.09
N ASN A 175 -6.26 1.04 16.10
CA ASN A 175 -5.73 0.22 15.00
C ASN A 175 -6.79 -0.77 14.57
N MET A 176 -7.05 -0.84 13.27
CA MET A 176 -8.00 -1.77 12.68
C MET A 176 -7.37 -2.47 11.48
N TRP A 177 -7.44 -3.79 11.43
CA TRP A 177 -7.02 -4.54 10.25
C TRP A 177 -8.08 -4.48 9.17
N TYR A 178 -7.70 -3.99 7.98
CA TYR A 178 -8.49 -4.12 6.77
C TYR A 178 -8.17 -5.42 6.03
N LEU A 179 -6.91 -5.84 6.04
CA LEU A 179 -6.51 -7.07 5.36
C LEU A 179 -5.36 -7.70 6.12
N THR A 180 -5.58 -8.92 6.62
CA THR A 180 -4.52 -9.68 7.28
C THR A 180 -3.74 -10.53 6.26
N LYS A 181 -2.57 -11.04 6.67
CA LYS A 181 -1.77 -11.94 5.83
C LYS A 181 -2.51 -13.25 5.52
N GLU A 182 -3.35 -13.71 6.44
CA GLU A 182 -4.16 -14.93 6.29
C GLU A 182 -5.25 -14.72 5.25
N MET A 183 -5.89 -13.55 5.23
CA MET A 183 -6.92 -13.21 4.23
C MET A 183 -6.34 -13.14 2.82
N SER A 184 -5.17 -12.54 2.65
CA SER A 184 -4.51 -12.38 1.35
C SER A 184 -3.52 -13.49 1.02
N ALA A 185 -3.46 -14.55 1.82
CA ALA A 185 -2.47 -15.61 1.73
C ALA A 185 -1.01 -15.07 1.66
N GLY A 186 -0.74 -13.96 2.33
CA GLY A 186 0.58 -13.34 2.45
C GLY A 186 0.95 -12.34 1.34
N GLY A 187 0.02 -12.02 0.42
CA GLY A 187 0.26 -11.06 -0.66
C GLY A 187 0.27 -9.61 -0.18
N LEU A 188 -0.91 -9.09 0.15
CA LEU A 188 -1.11 -7.78 0.73
C LEU A 188 -1.47 -7.89 2.20
N ASN A 189 -1.12 -6.89 3.00
CA ASN A 189 -1.79 -6.65 4.26
C ASN A 189 -1.99 -5.15 4.46
N ALA A 190 -3.06 -4.77 5.17
CA ALA A 190 -3.43 -3.38 5.35
C ALA A 190 -4.00 -3.13 6.74
N GLN A 191 -3.61 -2.02 7.34
CA GLN A 191 -4.05 -1.61 8.66
C GLN A 191 -4.38 -0.12 8.67
N LEU A 192 -5.56 0.22 9.22
CA LEU A 192 -5.94 1.59 9.51
C LEU A 192 -5.40 1.99 10.88
N HIS A 193 -4.82 3.17 10.96
CA HIS A 193 -4.42 3.82 12.19
C HIS A 193 -5.16 5.14 12.37
N VAL A 194 -5.63 5.41 13.57
CA VAL A 194 -6.19 6.71 13.95
C VAL A 194 -5.51 7.14 15.26
N PHE A 195 -4.86 8.30 15.25
CA PHE A 195 -4.20 8.89 16.40
C PHE A 195 -4.85 10.24 16.74
N SER A 196 -5.30 10.39 17.98
CA SER A 196 -5.76 11.68 18.54
C SER A 196 -4.71 12.35 19.42
N ASP A 197 -3.63 11.68 19.72
CA ASP A 197 -2.49 12.16 20.52
C ASP A 197 -1.16 12.00 19.76
N SER A 198 -0.03 12.09 20.47
CA SER A 198 1.31 12.02 19.92
C SER A 198 1.85 10.59 19.71
N HIS A 199 0.97 9.61 19.50
CA HIS A 199 1.43 8.26 19.21
C HIS A 199 2.34 8.20 17.98
N LEU A 200 3.38 7.40 18.11
CA LEU A 200 4.35 7.11 17.06
C LEU A 200 4.08 5.72 16.49
N TYR A 201 3.82 5.65 15.21
CA TYR A 201 3.97 4.42 14.45
C TYR A 201 5.43 4.31 14.00
N LYS A 202 6.11 3.21 14.31
CA LYS A 202 7.53 3.02 14.00
C LYS A 202 7.78 1.61 13.50
N GLN A 203 8.65 1.51 12.50
CA GLN A 203 9.13 0.26 11.94
C GLN A 203 10.63 0.41 11.62
N ASP A 204 11.46 -0.47 12.15
CA ASP A 204 12.91 -0.35 12.01
C ASP A 204 13.54 -1.35 11.04
N ASP A 205 12.94 -2.53 10.86
CA ASP A 205 13.57 -3.64 10.12
C ASP A 205 12.61 -4.38 9.18
N TYR A 206 11.61 -3.68 8.64
CA TYR A 206 10.69 -4.33 7.73
C TYR A 206 11.35 -4.61 6.38
N THR A 207 11.44 -5.89 6.00
CA THR A 207 12.12 -6.35 4.79
C THR A 207 11.27 -6.29 3.53
N GLY A 208 9.97 -6.04 3.66
CA GLY A 208 9.05 -5.83 2.54
C GLY A 208 8.88 -4.35 2.22
N GLN A 209 7.95 -4.05 1.34
CA GLN A 209 7.58 -2.68 0.99
C GLN A 209 6.40 -2.23 1.84
N GLU A 210 6.43 -0.98 2.26
CA GLU A 210 5.35 -0.37 3.04
C GLU A 210 4.98 0.99 2.45
N VAL A 211 3.71 1.33 2.53
CA VAL A 211 3.18 2.65 2.16
C VAL A 211 2.31 3.15 3.29
N PHE A 212 2.55 4.38 3.73
CA PHE A 212 1.59 5.18 4.49
C PHE A 212 0.75 6.00 3.52
N PHE A 213 -0.54 5.93 3.64
CA PHE A 213 -1.44 6.83 2.94
C PHE A 213 -2.23 7.67 3.94
N ILE A 214 -2.02 8.98 3.92
CA ILE A 214 -2.66 9.91 4.86
C ILE A 214 -4.06 10.22 4.37
N LEU A 215 -5.07 9.81 5.15
CA LEU A 215 -6.49 10.03 4.86
C LEU A 215 -7.02 11.33 5.47
N GLU A 216 -6.50 11.70 6.65
CA GLU A 216 -6.96 12.86 7.41
C GLU A 216 -5.85 13.42 8.29
N GLY A 217 -5.78 14.74 8.42
CA GLY A 217 -4.83 15.45 9.29
C GLY A 217 -3.45 15.62 8.66
N LYS A 218 -2.45 15.85 9.52
CA LYS A 218 -1.05 16.05 9.14
C LYS A 218 -0.17 15.05 9.87
N ALA A 219 0.74 14.43 9.14
CA ALA A 219 1.72 13.48 9.68
C ALA A 219 3.15 14.04 9.53
N GLU A 220 3.96 13.92 10.57
CA GLU A 220 5.40 13.92 10.42
C GLU A 220 5.80 12.49 10.05
N VAL A 221 6.29 12.29 8.84
CA VAL A 221 6.84 11.02 8.38
C VAL A 221 8.36 11.07 8.39
N THR A 222 8.98 9.95 8.73
CA THR A 222 10.44 9.78 8.71
C THR A 222 10.78 8.60 7.82
N VAL A 223 11.78 8.77 6.96
CA VAL A 223 12.39 7.67 6.19
C VAL A 223 13.92 7.86 6.25
N ASN A 224 14.63 6.88 6.79
CA ASN A 224 16.10 6.90 6.92
C ASN A 224 16.66 8.21 7.51
N ASP A 225 16.13 8.63 8.65
CA ASP A 225 16.51 9.84 9.40
C ASP A 225 16.09 11.18 8.78
N GLU A 226 15.60 11.20 7.54
CA GLU A 226 14.99 12.40 6.95
C GLU A 226 13.52 12.52 7.36
N LYS A 227 13.08 13.74 7.65
CA LYS A 227 11.73 14.03 8.12
C LYS A 227 10.99 14.98 7.20
N ARG A 228 9.68 14.78 7.07
CA ARG A 228 8.79 15.69 6.37
C ARG A 228 7.38 15.69 6.95
N ILE A 229 6.76 16.85 7.02
CA ILE A 229 5.32 16.97 7.28
C ILE A 229 4.57 16.80 5.96
N VAL A 230 3.59 15.90 5.97
CA VAL A 230 2.68 15.62 4.85
C VAL A 230 1.24 15.75 5.31
N GLU A 231 0.37 16.11 4.39
CA GLU A 231 -1.05 16.33 4.66
C GLU A 231 -1.91 15.19 4.08
N ALA A 232 -3.20 15.24 4.35
CA ALA A 232 -4.18 14.33 3.78
C ALA A 232 -4.02 14.23 2.25
N LEU A 233 -4.33 13.07 1.68
CA LEU A 233 -4.12 12.70 0.29
C LEU A 233 -2.64 12.73 -0.13
N SER A 234 -1.77 12.30 0.77
CA SER A 234 -0.36 12.05 0.47
C SER A 234 -0.02 10.59 0.76
N SER A 235 0.84 10.01 -0.08
CA SER A 235 1.48 8.73 0.17
C SER A 235 2.94 8.92 0.56
N CYS A 236 3.44 8.06 1.44
CA CYS A 236 4.86 7.94 1.77
C CYS A 236 5.26 6.48 1.57
N TYR A 237 6.08 6.22 0.58
CA TYR A 237 6.68 4.90 0.34
C TYR A 237 7.85 4.67 1.30
N CYS A 238 7.90 3.50 1.89
CA CYS A 238 8.96 3.06 2.78
C CYS A 238 9.67 1.87 2.13
N PRO A 239 10.88 2.08 1.60
CA PRO A 239 11.65 1.02 0.94
C PRO A 239 11.97 -0.13 1.88
N PRO A 240 12.17 -1.36 1.36
CA PRO A 240 12.64 -2.49 2.16
C PRO A 240 13.90 -2.16 2.97
N GLY A 241 13.89 -2.52 4.25
CA GLY A 241 15.02 -2.27 5.16
C GLY A 241 15.17 -0.82 5.62
N SER A 242 14.30 0.11 5.19
CA SER A 242 14.34 1.49 5.70
C SER A 242 13.82 1.58 7.13
N LYS A 243 14.44 2.45 7.93
CA LYS A 243 13.85 2.90 9.19
C LYS A 243 12.81 3.95 8.90
N HIS A 244 11.58 3.73 9.34
CA HIS A 244 10.52 4.67 9.03
C HIS A 244 9.49 4.78 10.15
N SER A 245 8.84 5.94 10.19
CA SER A 245 7.83 6.22 11.20
C SER A 245 6.80 7.24 10.71
N SER A 246 5.66 7.27 11.39
CA SER A 246 4.63 8.28 11.21
C SER A 246 4.05 8.68 12.55
N GLN A 247 3.90 9.97 12.79
CA GLN A 247 3.23 10.53 13.97
C GLN A 247 2.39 11.74 13.60
N LYS A 248 1.44 12.08 14.47
CA LYS A 248 0.59 13.27 14.29
C LYS A 248 1.42 14.55 14.38
N ALA A 249 1.33 15.43 13.38
CA ALA A 249 2.04 16.71 13.28
C ALA A 249 1.12 17.91 13.46
N GLY A 250 0.20 17.86 14.42
CA GLY A 250 -0.77 18.92 14.71
C GLY A 250 -2.21 18.51 14.38
N GLY A 251 -3.17 19.42 14.63
CA GLY A 251 -4.60 19.14 14.49
C GLY A 251 -5.14 18.14 15.52
N ASP A 252 -6.43 17.84 15.43
CA ASP A 252 -7.11 17.00 16.42
C ASP A 252 -6.84 15.51 16.19
N ARG A 253 -6.72 15.09 14.92
CA ARG A 253 -6.61 13.70 14.54
C ARG A 253 -5.71 13.49 13.33
N LEU A 254 -4.99 12.36 13.33
CA LEU A 254 -4.32 11.78 12.17
C LEU A 254 -4.96 10.43 11.85
N LYS A 255 -5.40 10.24 10.60
CA LYS A 255 -5.91 8.96 10.10
C LYS A 255 -5.11 8.55 8.88
N PHE A 256 -4.55 7.34 8.88
CA PHE A 256 -3.77 6.83 7.77
C PHE A 256 -3.90 5.31 7.62
N ILE A 257 -3.72 4.83 6.40
CA ILE A 257 -3.63 3.40 6.09
C ILE A 257 -2.17 3.05 5.88
N VAL A 258 -1.76 1.94 6.47
CA VAL A 258 -0.48 1.28 6.21
C VAL A 258 -0.75 0.05 5.36
N VAL A 259 -0.13 -0.02 4.18
CA VAL A 259 -0.23 -1.18 3.29
C VAL A 259 1.16 -1.75 3.06
N ARG A 260 1.25 -3.08 3.11
CA ARG A 260 2.50 -3.82 3.00
C ARG A 260 2.42 -4.93 1.97
N THR A 261 3.54 -5.13 1.29
CA THR A 261 3.82 -6.34 0.49
C THR A 261 5.11 -6.99 0.97
N LYS A 262 5.27 -8.25 0.68
CA LYS A 262 6.55 -8.94 0.83
C LYS A 262 7.33 -8.91 -0.47
#